data_bcf6552e0d8a77db91e3c8269625f784
#
_entry.id   bcf6552e0d8a77db91e3c8269625f784
#
_cell.length_a   1.000
_cell.length_b   1.000
_cell.length_c   1.000
_cell.angle_alpha   90.00
_cell.angle_beta   90.00
_cell.angle_gamma   90.00
#
_symmetry.space_group_name_H-M   'P 1'
#
loop_
_entity.id
_entity.type
_entity.pdbx_description
1 polymer ?
#
loop_
_entity_poly.entity_id
_entity_poly.type
_entity_poly.pdbx_seq_one_letter_code
_entity_poly.pdbx_strand_id
1 'polypeptide(L)'
;MNLMSHMIQRQLGLDPPLTRDLVIERDLPVPMPDGTVLLADRWAPRAGGDKLPVALMRSPYGRGALITAGMVRPLAERGFQVILQSARGTFGSGGAFEPMRNEREDGLATLEWVVKQPWFGDSIVLVGPSYLGYVQWAVADRLPPEVKAMIPQVTDSALTLDFLRADAYSLETPFGWGVMIAGQERRLGMLRGLLEERKTRRAMSTLPLGEADVTAIGRHSGYIQDILQHDADDPYWAAIDHRSRVADVSVPVSSVGGWYDIFLPGQLRDFAVLQQAGRNARLTVGPWTHLSMDGTMMREALEFGLACARGAEPPPRGPVRLYVMGEEAWRDFESWPPPGYSPRPFYLGSEGTLAVEPPAADPPSGSPAAGQPADLAPDRYRYDPADPTPAIGGVRMVRSGAGRVDNTPLEARPDVLTYTTAPLESDVEVVGEVSAQIWFRSSLPDADVFVRLCDVDADGKSWNVCDGLTSLSAADQVTAATVRLWPTAHRFKAGHRIRVQVSSGSFPRYARNPGTGEPRATAASLLAADQSVYHDPGHPSAITLPVRSPGAEGTEDAS
;
A
#
# COMPACT_ATOMS: atom_id res chain seq x y z
N MET A 1 4.01 10.16 -37.16
CA MET A 1 4.79 10.35 -35.91
C MET A 1 3.87 10.13 -34.73
N ASN A 2 4.18 9.17 -33.85
CA ASN A 2 3.28 8.86 -32.72
C ASN A 2 3.58 9.82 -31.55
N LEU A 3 2.96 11.00 -31.55
CA LEU A 3 3.18 12.06 -30.55
C LEU A 3 3.00 11.54 -29.12
N MET A 4 2.01 10.65 -28.90
CA MET A 4 1.75 10.01 -27.62
C MET A 4 2.95 9.19 -27.13
N SER A 5 3.60 8.39 -27.99
CA SER A 5 4.79 7.62 -27.62
C SER A 5 5.95 8.53 -27.21
N HIS A 6 6.15 9.66 -27.87
CA HIS A 6 7.17 10.64 -27.47
C HIS A 6 6.85 11.30 -26.11
N MET A 7 5.60 11.64 -25.87
CA MET A 7 5.20 12.23 -24.58
C MET A 7 5.43 11.24 -23.44
N ILE A 8 5.01 9.98 -23.59
CA ILE A 8 5.17 8.93 -22.58
C ILE A 8 6.65 8.63 -22.34
N GLN A 9 7.46 8.52 -23.40
CA GLN A 9 8.90 8.33 -23.28
C GLN A 9 9.55 9.43 -22.40
N ARG A 10 9.20 10.70 -22.65
CA ARG A 10 9.74 11.83 -21.86
C ARG A 10 9.22 11.83 -20.43
N GLN A 11 7.92 11.57 -20.25
CA GLN A 11 7.30 11.56 -18.92
C GLN A 11 7.87 10.46 -18.03
N LEU A 12 8.15 9.27 -18.58
CA LEU A 12 8.70 8.14 -17.85
C LEU A 12 10.24 8.10 -17.85
N GLY A 13 10.92 9.05 -18.51
CA GLY A 13 12.38 9.07 -18.59
C GLY A 13 12.97 7.81 -19.23
N LEU A 14 12.32 7.28 -20.29
CA LEU A 14 12.73 6.06 -20.94
C LEU A 14 13.71 6.33 -22.10
N ASP A 15 14.59 5.38 -22.34
CA ASP A 15 15.45 5.37 -23.52
C ASP A 15 14.64 5.41 -24.83
N PRO A 16 15.23 5.85 -25.94
CA PRO A 16 14.58 5.81 -27.24
C PRO A 16 14.05 4.40 -27.56
N PRO A 17 12.85 4.27 -28.16
CA PRO A 17 12.31 2.97 -28.54
C PRO A 17 13.10 2.37 -29.71
N LEU A 18 13.18 1.04 -29.77
CA LEU A 18 13.73 0.28 -30.90
C LEU A 18 12.87 0.46 -32.16
N THR A 19 11.56 0.55 -31.96
CA THR A 19 10.59 0.80 -33.04
C THR A 19 9.32 1.48 -32.51
N ARG A 20 8.63 2.21 -33.35
CA ARG A 20 7.27 2.71 -33.08
C ARG A 20 6.21 2.10 -34.00
N ASP A 21 6.64 1.26 -34.94
CA ASP A 21 5.76 0.55 -35.86
C ASP A 21 5.34 -0.79 -35.24
N LEU A 22 4.12 -0.82 -34.71
CA LEU A 22 3.55 -1.96 -34.01
C LEU A 22 2.40 -2.55 -34.81
N VAL A 23 2.27 -3.86 -34.77
CA VAL A 23 1.05 -4.59 -35.16
C VAL A 23 0.24 -4.88 -33.89
N ILE A 24 -1.08 -4.81 -34.01
CA ILE A 24 -2.00 -5.06 -32.92
C ILE A 24 -3.02 -6.08 -33.40
N GLU A 25 -2.99 -7.26 -32.78
CA GLU A 25 -4.01 -8.29 -32.96
C GLU A 25 -4.98 -8.21 -31.79
N ARG A 26 -6.24 -7.98 -32.08
CA ARG A 26 -7.26 -7.73 -31.06
C ARG A 26 -8.18 -8.92 -30.85
N ASP A 27 -8.73 -8.99 -29.64
CA ASP A 27 -9.78 -9.94 -29.26
C ASP A 27 -9.41 -11.40 -29.56
N LEU A 28 -8.13 -11.75 -29.34
CA LEU A 28 -7.66 -13.12 -29.46
C LEU A 28 -8.38 -14.00 -28.41
N PRO A 29 -9.07 -15.07 -28.86
CA PRO A 29 -9.77 -15.94 -27.93
C PRO A 29 -8.81 -16.82 -27.14
N VAL A 30 -8.91 -16.80 -25.83
CA VAL A 30 -8.16 -17.62 -24.89
C VAL A 30 -9.14 -18.56 -24.18
N PRO A 31 -9.24 -19.83 -24.58
CA PRO A 31 -10.18 -20.77 -23.97
C PRO A 31 -9.73 -21.21 -22.58
N MET A 32 -10.68 -21.19 -21.63
CA MET A 32 -10.49 -21.69 -20.28
C MET A 32 -10.96 -23.14 -20.14
N PRO A 33 -10.47 -23.91 -19.16
CA PRO A 33 -10.85 -25.31 -18.97
C PRO A 33 -12.34 -25.58 -18.78
N ASP A 34 -13.09 -24.59 -18.24
CA ASP A 34 -14.53 -24.64 -18.02
C ASP A 34 -15.37 -24.25 -19.26
N GLY A 35 -14.73 -24.03 -20.41
CA GLY A 35 -15.36 -23.62 -21.64
C GLY A 35 -15.58 -22.10 -21.76
N THR A 36 -15.28 -21.32 -20.76
CA THR A 36 -15.30 -19.85 -20.85
C THR A 36 -14.20 -19.38 -21.81
N VAL A 37 -14.44 -18.31 -22.57
CA VAL A 37 -13.45 -17.71 -23.45
C VAL A 37 -13.10 -16.31 -22.95
N LEU A 38 -11.84 -16.09 -22.62
CA LEU A 38 -11.31 -14.75 -22.31
C LEU A 38 -10.73 -14.11 -23.55
N LEU A 39 -10.65 -12.78 -23.57
CA LEU A 39 -10.12 -12.03 -24.70
C LEU A 39 -8.79 -11.37 -24.36
N ALA A 40 -7.85 -11.47 -25.29
CA ALA A 40 -6.53 -10.83 -25.19
C ALA A 40 -6.20 -10.01 -26.44
N ASP A 41 -5.39 -8.96 -26.28
CA ASP A 41 -4.76 -8.24 -27.37
C ASP A 41 -3.26 -8.54 -27.40
N ARG A 42 -2.70 -8.80 -28.59
CA ARG A 42 -1.25 -8.91 -28.82
C ARG A 42 -0.72 -7.63 -29.45
N TRP A 43 0.32 -7.07 -28.87
CA TRP A 43 1.06 -5.93 -29.40
C TRP A 43 2.50 -6.35 -29.69
N ALA A 44 2.96 -6.19 -30.90
CA ALA A 44 4.31 -6.58 -31.29
C ALA A 44 4.90 -5.62 -32.33
N PRO A 45 6.24 -5.46 -32.41
CA PRO A 45 6.89 -4.82 -33.54
C PRO A 45 6.46 -5.46 -34.86
N ARG A 46 6.14 -4.66 -35.89
CA ARG A 46 5.74 -5.19 -37.20
C ARG A 46 6.85 -5.99 -37.85
N ALA A 47 8.09 -5.53 -37.74
CA ALA A 47 9.25 -6.25 -38.23
C ALA A 47 9.94 -6.97 -37.07
N GLY A 48 10.11 -8.30 -37.18
CA GLY A 48 10.80 -9.11 -36.19
C GLY A 48 10.08 -9.24 -34.83
N GLY A 49 8.74 -8.96 -34.78
CA GLY A 49 7.97 -9.05 -33.56
C GLY A 49 7.66 -10.48 -33.11
N ASP A 50 7.68 -11.44 -34.04
CA ASP A 50 7.56 -12.85 -33.71
C ASP A 50 8.86 -13.33 -33.03
N LYS A 51 8.71 -14.23 -32.05
CA LYS A 51 9.84 -14.78 -31.29
C LYS A 51 10.51 -13.79 -30.32
N LEU A 52 9.97 -12.58 -30.13
CA LEU A 52 10.37 -11.73 -29.00
C LEU A 52 9.84 -12.31 -27.67
N PRO A 53 10.50 -11.99 -26.53
CA PRO A 53 9.97 -12.29 -25.22
C PRO A 53 8.54 -11.76 -25.05
N VAL A 54 7.67 -12.52 -24.40
CA VAL A 54 6.30 -12.13 -24.10
C VAL A 54 6.24 -11.42 -22.74
N ALA A 55 5.79 -10.18 -22.68
CA ALA A 55 5.32 -9.57 -21.45
C ALA A 55 3.82 -9.87 -21.29
N LEU A 56 3.47 -10.68 -20.29
CA LEU A 56 2.08 -11.06 -20.02
C LEU A 56 1.48 -10.18 -18.93
N MET A 57 0.35 -9.57 -19.24
CA MET A 57 -0.46 -8.75 -18.34
C MET A 57 -1.90 -9.27 -18.34
N ARG A 58 -2.49 -9.46 -17.16
CA ARG A 58 -3.91 -9.79 -16.99
C ARG A 58 -4.58 -8.69 -16.18
N SER A 59 -5.69 -8.15 -16.65
CA SER A 59 -6.26 -6.89 -16.18
C SER A 59 -7.79 -6.94 -16.10
N PRO A 60 -8.40 -6.53 -14.98
CA PRO A 60 -9.84 -6.33 -14.92
C PRO A 60 -10.28 -5.00 -15.54
N TYR A 61 -9.33 -4.10 -15.89
CA TYR A 61 -9.59 -2.73 -16.34
C TYR A 61 -9.68 -2.61 -17.88
N GLY A 62 -9.72 -3.75 -18.57
CA GLY A 62 -9.82 -3.84 -20.02
C GLY A 62 -8.53 -3.58 -20.78
N ARG A 63 -8.68 -3.47 -22.11
CA ARG A 63 -7.57 -3.32 -23.07
C ARG A 63 -7.59 -1.95 -23.75
N GLY A 64 -8.15 -0.93 -23.05
CA GLY A 64 -8.36 0.41 -23.59
C GLY A 64 -7.12 1.30 -23.63
N ALA A 65 -7.28 2.49 -24.22
CA ALA A 65 -6.17 3.40 -24.56
C ALA A 65 -5.29 3.82 -23.36
N LEU A 66 -5.86 3.96 -22.15
CA LEU A 66 -5.11 4.41 -20.98
C LEU A 66 -4.04 3.39 -20.54
N ILE A 67 -4.44 2.11 -20.40
CA ILE A 67 -3.51 1.04 -20.04
C ILE A 67 -2.54 0.78 -21.18
N THR A 68 -3.02 0.72 -22.42
CA THR A 68 -2.17 0.42 -23.56
C THR A 68 -1.14 1.51 -23.83
N ALA A 69 -1.48 2.77 -23.62
CA ALA A 69 -0.54 3.88 -23.78
C ALA A 69 0.54 3.88 -22.68
N GLY A 70 0.13 3.73 -21.43
CA GLY A 70 1.05 3.87 -20.28
C GLY A 70 1.94 2.64 -20.03
N MET A 71 1.47 1.43 -20.38
CA MET A 71 2.14 0.19 -20.00
C MET A 71 2.52 -0.69 -21.20
N VAL A 72 1.56 -0.99 -22.08
CA VAL A 72 1.75 -1.96 -23.17
C VAL A 72 2.68 -1.43 -24.25
N ARG A 73 2.41 -0.23 -24.74
CA ARG A 73 3.20 0.39 -25.80
C ARG A 73 4.68 0.60 -25.45
N PRO A 74 5.04 1.13 -24.27
CA PRO A 74 6.45 1.27 -23.89
C PRO A 74 7.24 -0.05 -23.92
N LEU A 75 6.65 -1.15 -23.51
CA LEU A 75 7.26 -2.50 -23.56
C LEU A 75 7.37 -3.01 -24.99
N ALA A 76 6.29 -2.91 -25.77
CA ALA A 76 6.28 -3.39 -27.16
C ALA A 76 7.25 -2.61 -28.06
N GLU A 77 7.43 -1.32 -27.81
CA GLU A 77 8.39 -0.48 -28.55
C GLU A 77 9.86 -0.77 -28.20
N ARG A 78 10.15 -1.56 -27.11
CA ARG A 78 11.49 -1.76 -26.55
C ARG A 78 11.92 -3.22 -26.40
N GLY A 79 11.35 -4.13 -27.19
CA GLY A 79 11.88 -5.49 -27.31
C GLY A 79 11.04 -6.60 -26.72
N PHE A 80 9.83 -6.30 -26.29
CA PHE A 80 8.81 -7.30 -25.99
C PHE A 80 7.78 -7.42 -27.10
N GLN A 81 7.09 -8.55 -27.16
CA GLN A 81 5.70 -8.61 -27.56
C GLN A 81 4.85 -8.65 -26.31
N VAL A 82 3.72 -7.97 -26.28
CA VAL A 82 2.90 -7.82 -25.08
C VAL A 82 1.55 -8.48 -25.28
N ILE A 83 1.18 -9.35 -24.36
CA ILE A 83 -0.17 -9.90 -24.28
C ILE A 83 -0.88 -9.20 -23.13
N LEU A 84 -1.96 -8.48 -23.44
CA LEU A 84 -2.87 -7.89 -22.47
C LEU A 84 -4.21 -8.61 -22.53
N GLN A 85 -4.51 -9.39 -21.49
CA GLN A 85 -5.76 -10.14 -21.36
C GLN A 85 -6.74 -9.41 -20.43
N SER A 86 -8.00 -9.34 -20.80
CA SER A 86 -9.07 -8.95 -19.87
C SER A 86 -9.43 -10.12 -18.96
N ALA A 87 -9.57 -9.84 -17.66
CA ALA A 87 -10.01 -10.81 -16.67
C ALA A 87 -11.44 -11.32 -16.99
N ARG A 88 -11.79 -12.46 -16.43
CA ARG A 88 -13.11 -13.11 -16.55
C ARG A 88 -14.24 -12.12 -16.26
N GLY A 89 -15.28 -12.11 -17.12
CA GLY A 89 -16.45 -11.24 -16.97
C GLY A 89 -16.19 -9.75 -17.17
N THR A 90 -15.05 -9.35 -17.77
CA THR A 90 -14.73 -7.95 -18.05
C THR A 90 -14.41 -7.72 -19.53
N PHE A 91 -14.83 -6.57 -20.08
CA PHE A 91 -14.46 -6.05 -21.40
C PHE A 91 -14.53 -7.09 -22.53
N GLY A 92 -15.62 -7.86 -22.56
CA GLY A 92 -15.92 -8.85 -23.58
C GLY A 92 -15.39 -10.26 -23.28
N SER A 93 -14.56 -10.46 -22.25
CA SER A 93 -14.25 -11.79 -21.72
C SER A 93 -15.49 -12.44 -21.11
N GLY A 94 -15.70 -13.73 -21.39
CA GLY A 94 -16.85 -14.49 -20.91
C GLY A 94 -16.85 -14.72 -19.39
N GLY A 95 -17.95 -15.26 -18.87
CA GLY A 95 -18.15 -15.54 -17.46
C GLY A 95 -18.62 -14.32 -16.66
N ALA A 96 -18.58 -14.42 -15.32
CA ALA A 96 -18.89 -13.35 -14.39
C ALA A 96 -17.60 -12.81 -13.73
N PHE A 97 -17.54 -11.51 -13.50
CA PHE A 97 -16.43 -10.92 -12.77
C PHE A 97 -16.67 -11.02 -11.27
N GLU A 98 -15.93 -11.92 -10.66
CA GLU A 98 -15.78 -12.04 -9.21
C GLU A 98 -14.34 -11.68 -8.87
N PRO A 99 -14.08 -10.49 -8.34
CA PRO A 99 -12.74 -9.99 -8.17
C PRO A 99 -11.82 -10.98 -7.45
N MET A 100 -10.65 -11.24 -8.02
CA MET A 100 -9.57 -12.08 -7.48
C MET A 100 -9.83 -13.60 -7.45
N ARG A 101 -11.08 -14.08 -7.56
CA ARG A 101 -11.42 -15.50 -7.30
C ARG A 101 -10.94 -16.49 -8.37
N ASN A 102 -11.01 -16.13 -9.64
CA ASN A 102 -10.70 -17.04 -10.75
C ASN A 102 -9.27 -16.86 -11.31
N GLU A 103 -8.45 -16.01 -10.67
CA GLU A 103 -7.19 -15.57 -11.26
C GLU A 103 -6.14 -16.68 -11.38
N ARG A 104 -6.23 -17.70 -10.52
CA ARG A 104 -5.31 -18.86 -10.57
C ARG A 104 -5.56 -19.74 -11.78
N GLU A 105 -6.76 -20.26 -11.92
CA GLU A 105 -7.13 -21.18 -13.01
C GLU A 105 -7.04 -20.48 -14.36
N ASP A 106 -7.55 -19.27 -14.46
CA ASP A 106 -7.48 -18.46 -15.69
C ASP A 106 -6.03 -18.08 -16.04
N GLY A 107 -5.21 -17.82 -15.03
CA GLY A 107 -3.78 -17.51 -15.22
C GLY A 107 -2.99 -18.69 -15.74
N LEU A 108 -3.15 -19.87 -15.16
CA LEU A 108 -2.49 -21.10 -15.59
C LEU A 108 -2.91 -21.48 -17.02
N ALA A 109 -4.21 -21.45 -17.33
CA ALA A 109 -4.71 -21.70 -18.68
C ALA A 109 -4.19 -20.69 -19.70
N THR A 110 -4.05 -19.41 -19.31
CA THR A 110 -3.48 -18.38 -20.18
C THR A 110 -2.00 -18.64 -20.47
N LEU A 111 -1.21 -19.03 -19.47
CA LEU A 111 0.19 -19.41 -19.68
C LEU A 111 0.33 -20.58 -20.66
N GLU A 112 -0.49 -21.63 -20.48
CA GLU A 112 -0.53 -22.75 -21.42
C GLU A 112 -0.95 -22.34 -22.85
N TRP A 113 -1.87 -21.40 -22.97
CA TRP A 113 -2.30 -20.89 -24.27
C TRP A 113 -1.18 -20.12 -24.95
N VAL A 114 -0.48 -19.23 -24.22
CA VAL A 114 0.63 -18.41 -24.78
C VAL A 114 1.72 -19.28 -25.37
N VAL A 115 2.17 -20.34 -24.68
CA VAL A 115 3.26 -21.19 -25.17
C VAL A 115 2.91 -22.00 -26.42
N LYS A 116 1.62 -22.18 -26.71
CA LYS A 116 1.14 -22.90 -27.91
C LYS A 116 1.00 -21.99 -29.14
N GLN A 117 1.25 -20.69 -29.02
CA GLN A 117 1.05 -19.75 -30.11
C GLN A 117 2.19 -19.77 -31.14
N PRO A 118 1.90 -19.65 -32.44
CA PRO A 118 2.93 -19.71 -33.52
C PRO A 118 3.96 -18.57 -33.40
N TRP A 119 3.60 -17.45 -32.80
CA TRP A 119 4.47 -16.29 -32.56
C TRP A 119 5.27 -16.39 -31.24
N PHE A 120 5.07 -17.40 -30.42
CA PHE A 120 5.77 -17.53 -29.14
C PHE A 120 7.30 -17.64 -29.31
N GLY A 121 8.05 -16.92 -28.47
CA GLY A 121 9.51 -16.77 -28.53
C GLY A 121 10.27 -17.34 -27.35
N ASP A 122 9.79 -18.46 -26.78
CA ASP A 122 10.43 -19.28 -25.74
C ASP A 122 10.57 -18.65 -24.35
N SER A 123 10.11 -17.42 -24.13
CA SER A 123 10.17 -16.78 -22.81
C SER A 123 8.96 -15.87 -22.51
N ILE A 124 8.53 -15.91 -21.26
CA ILE A 124 7.45 -15.09 -20.70
C ILE A 124 8.00 -14.33 -19.49
N VAL A 125 7.62 -13.05 -19.36
CA VAL A 125 7.80 -12.22 -18.17
C VAL A 125 6.43 -11.78 -17.69
N LEU A 126 6.10 -12.04 -16.43
CA LEU A 126 4.87 -11.55 -15.82
C LEU A 126 5.12 -10.13 -15.33
N VAL A 127 4.27 -9.18 -15.71
CA VAL A 127 4.47 -7.75 -15.43
C VAL A 127 3.14 -7.09 -15.08
N GLY A 128 3.16 -6.19 -14.12
CA GLY A 128 2.05 -5.29 -13.91
C GLY A 128 1.88 -4.79 -12.48
N PRO A 129 1.25 -3.62 -12.31
CA PRO A 129 0.96 -3.03 -11.01
C PRO A 129 -0.37 -3.50 -10.43
N SER A 130 -0.51 -3.39 -9.11
CA SER A 130 -1.78 -3.55 -8.40
C SER A 130 -2.42 -4.90 -8.70
N TYR A 131 -3.65 -4.94 -9.16
CA TYR A 131 -4.33 -6.17 -9.57
C TYR A 131 -3.53 -6.98 -10.61
N LEU A 132 -2.85 -6.32 -11.56
CA LEU A 132 -2.00 -6.99 -12.57
C LEU A 132 -0.73 -7.60 -11.94
N GLY A 133 -0.35 -7.14 -10.76
CA GLY A 133 0.70 -7.74 -9.94
C GLY A 133 0.16 -8.92 -9.11
N TYR A 134 -1.00 -8.77 -8.52
CA TYR A 134 -1.67 -9.82 -7.76
C TYR A 134 -1.90 -11.11 -8.58
N VAL A 135 -2.34 -10.99 -9.83
CA VAL A 135 -2.57 -12.16 -10.69
C VAL A 135 -1.30 -12.97 -10.97
N GLN A 136 -0.12 -12.39 -10.75
CA GLN A 136 1.16 -13.11 -10.84
C GLN A 136 1.34 -14.02 -9.62
N TRP A 137 0.99 -13.54 -8.42
CA TRP A 137 1.03 -14.34 -7.18
C TRP A 137 0.05 -15.52 -7.20
N ALA A 138 -1.07 -15.37 -7.89
CA ALA A 138 -2.06 -16.44 -8.04
C ALA A 138 -1.50 -17.71 -8.70
N VAL A 139 -0.49 -17.58 -9.56
CA VAL A 139 0.13 -18.69 -10.30
C VAL A 139 1.58 -18.99 -9.87
N ALA A 140 2.09 -18.29 -8.87
CA ALA A 140 3.51 -18.22 -8.53
C ALA A 140 4.18 -19.57 -8.18
N ASP A 141 3.43 -20.53 -7.63
CA ASP A 141 3.89 -21.87 -7.26
C ASP A 141 3.85 -22.88 -8.42
N ARG A 142 3.28 -22.53 -9.59
CA ARG A 142 3.10 -23.42 -10.75
C ARG A 142 3.50 -22.77 -12.06
N LEU A 143 4.55 -22.00 -12.05
CA LEU A 143 5.07 -21.36 -13.25
C LEU A 143 5.69 -22.40 -14.21
N PRO A 144 5.30 -22.41 -15.50
CA PRO A 144 5.96 -23.24 -16.49
C PRO A 144 7.40 -22.73 -16.76
N PRO A 145 8.32 -23.59 -17.29
CA PRO A 145 9.72 -23.25 -17.47
C PRO A 145 9.97 -22.09 -18.45
N GLU A 146 8.99 -21.74 -19.26
CA GLU A 146 9.01 -20.59 -20.17
C GLU A 146 8.88 -19.26 -19.43
N VAL A 147 8.32 -19.22 -18.22
CA VAL A 147 8.32 -18.01 -17.40
C VAL A 147 9.72 -17.80 -16.84
N LYS A 148 10.30 -16.62 -17.10
CA LYS A 148 11.68 -16.28 -16.75
C LYS A 148 11.79 -15.25 -15.64
N ALA A 149 10.72 -14.48 -15.38
CA ALA A 149 10.68 -13.51 -14.29
C ALA A 149 9.25 -13.12 -13.93
N MET A 150 9.11 -12.65 -12.68
CA MET A 150 7.92 -11.95 -12.17
C MET A 150 8.29 -10.53 -11.78
N ILE A 151 7.45 -9.56 -12.15
CA ILE A 151 7.65 -8.14 -11.81
C ILE A 151 6.35 -7.60 -11.20
N PRO A 152 6.00 -8.03 -9.97
CA PRO A 152 4.85 -7.52 -9.24
C PRO A 152 5.16 -6.11 -8.72
N GLN A 153 4.28 -5.14 -9.03
CA GLN A 153 4.49 -3.74 -8.71
C GLN A 153 3.31 -3.21 -7.91
N VAL A 154 3.57 -2.46 -6.83
CA VAL A 154 2.56 -1.87 -5.94
C VAL A 154 1.41 -2.84 -5.63
N THR A 155 1.76 -4.02 -5.15
CA THR A 155 0.85 -5.15 -4.96
C THR A 155 1.39 -6.12 -3.92
N ASP A 156 0.53 -7.02 -3.45
CA ASP A 156 0.90 -8.15 -2.61
C ASP A 156 0.14 -9.42 -2.96
N SER A 157 0.47 -10.51 -2.28
CA SER A 157 -0.11 -11.85 -2.49
C SER A 157 -1.50 -12.05 -1.87
N ALA A 158 -2.03 -11.08 -1.12
CA ALA A 158 -3.28 -11.20 -0.37
C ALA A 158 -4.21 -9.97 -0.49
N LEU A 159 -4.02 -9.18 -1.49
CA LEU A 159 -4.57 -7.87 -1.88
C LEU A 159 -5.75 -7.32 -1.03
N THR A 160 -6.83 -8.05 -0.86
CA THR A 160 -8.00 -7.58 -0.10
C THR A 160 -7.84 -7.78 1.41
N LEU A 161 -7.09 -8.80 1.84
CA LEU A 161 -7.02 -9.17 3.25
C LEU A 161 -6.31 -8.10 4.10
N ASP A 162 -5.35 -7.39 3.53
CA ASP A 162 -4.67 -6.31 4.23
C ASP A 162 -5.56 -5.08 4.49
N PHE A 163 -6.71 -4.96 3.79
CA PHE A 163 -7.74 -3.94 4.09
C PHE A 163 -8.71 -4.37 5.19
N LEU A 164 -8.83 -5.68 5.42
CA LEU A 164 -9.78 -6.28 6.37
C LEU A 164 -9.14 -6.63 7.70
N ARG A 165 -7.97 -6.09 8.00
CA ARG A 165 -7.27 -6.35 9.26
C ARG A 165 -8.22 -6.13 10.45
N ALA A 166 -8.25 -7.10 11.36
CA ALA A 166 -9.10 -7.04 12.54
C ALA A 166 -8.83 -5.79 13.41
N ASP A 167 -7.60 -5.28 13.35
CA ASP A 167 -7.11 -4.12 14.10
C ASP A 167 -7.37 -2.77 13.38
N ALA A 168 -7.78 -2.77 12.08
CA ALA A 168 -8.02 -1.52 11.35
C ALA A 168 -8.91 -1.74 10.11
N TYR A 169 -10.13 -1.22 10.12
CA TYR A 169 -11.05 -1.36 9.00
C TYR A 169 -10.82 -0.26 7.95
N SER A 170 -10.10 -0.59 6.89
CA SER A 170 -9.91 0.29 5.74
C SER A 170 -11.22 0.49 4.97
N LEU A 171 -11.60 1.73 4.69
CA LEU A 171 -12.83 2.03 3.95
C LEU A 171 -12.55 2.63 2.58
N GLU A 172 -11.76 3.71 2.51
CA GLU A 172 -11.60 4.51 1.28
C GLU A 172 -11.14 3.69 0.09
N THR A 173 -10.15 2.84 0.28
CA THR A 173 -9.55 2.05 -0.81
C THR A 173 -10.49 0.97 -1.32
N PRO A 174 -10.96 0.01 -0.52
CA PRO A 174 -11.81 -1.07 -1.04
C PRO A 174 -13.16 -0.57 -1.52
N PHE A 175 -13.78 0.39 -0.82
CA PHE A 175 -15.04 0.97 -1.24
C PHE A 175 -14.90 1.77 -2.54
N GLY A 176 -13.89 2.65 -2.63
CA GLY A 176 -13.62 3.44 -3.83
C GLY A 176 -13.31 2.58 -5.05
N TRP A 177 -12.53 1.52 -4.87
CA TRP A 177 -12.26 0.55 -5.92
C TRP A 177 -13.52 -0.23 -6.33
N GLY A 178 -14.32 -0.69 -5.38
CA GLY A 178 -15.61 -1.35 -5.65
C GLY A 178 -16.57 -0.49 -6.46
N VAL A 179 -16.68 0.80 -6.14
CA VAL A 179 -17.49 1.77 -6.92
C VAL A 179 -16.91 1.94 -8.33
N MET A 180 -15.59 2.03 -8.47
CA MET A 180 -14.90 2.18 -9.74
C MET A 180 -15.18 0.98 -10.67
N ILE A 181 -14.98 -0.26 -10.20
CA ILE A 181 -15.20 -1.46 -11.02
C ILE A 181 -16.67 -1.67 -11.39
N ALA A 182 -17.60 -1.30 -10.52
CA ALA A 182 -19.03 -1.40 -10.79
C ALA A 182 -19.49 -0.52 -11.97
N GLY A 183 -18.69 0.48 -12.35
CA GLY A 183 -19.00 1.43 -13.43
C GLY A 183 -18.01 1.43 -14.60
N GLN A 184 -16.94 0.64 -14.56
CA GLN A 184 -15.79 0.76 -15.47
C GLN A 184 -16.12 0.50 -16.96
N GLU A 185 -17.09 -0.34 -17.27
CA GLU A 185 -17.51 -0.64 -18.66
C GLU A 185 -18.54 0.33 -19.23
N ARG A 186 -19.04 1.25 -18.41
CA ARG A 186 -19.93 2.29 -18.90
C ARG A 186 -19.15 3.26 -19.79
N ARG A 187 -19.82 3.76 -20.86
CA ARG A 187 -19.21 4.76 -21.74
C ARG A 187 -18.69 5.95 -20.91
N LEU A 188 -17.38 6.22 -21.00
CA LEU A 188 -16.67 7.20 -20.17
C LEU A 188 -16.65 6.86 -18.65
N GLY A 189 -16.83 5.59 -18.27
CA GLY A 189 -16.94 5.18 -16.87
C GLY A 189 -15.75 5.63 -16.01
N MET A 190 -14.52 5.48 -16.53
CA MET A 190 -13.31 5.91 -15.83
C MET A 190 -13.22 7.45 -15.65
N LEU A 191 -13.66 8.24 -16.64
CA LEU A 191 -13.72 9.71 -16.51
C LEU A 191 -14.84 10.16 -15.58
N ARG A 192 -15.97 9.46 -15.57
CA ARG A 192 -17.08 9.73 -14.64
C ARG A 192 -16.69 9.39 -13.21
N GLY A 193 -15.98 8.28 -12.97
CA GLY A 193 -15.46 7.93 -11.65
C GLY A 193 -14.63 9.04 -11.03
N LEU A 194 -13.86 9.78 -11.84
CA LEU A 194 -13.09 10.95 -11.40
C LEU A 194 -13.97 12.15 -11.00
N LEU A 195 -15.09 12.36 -11.71
CA LEU A 195 -16.05 13.42 -11.39
C LEU A 195 -16.96 13.04 -10.20
N GLU A 196 -17.11 11.76 -9.91
CA GLU A 196 -17.95 11.22 -8.85
C GLU A 196 -17.21 11.03 -7.50
N GLU A 197 -15.93 11.41 -7.39
CA GLU A 197 -15.14 11.27 -6.15
C GLU A 197 -15.86 11.90 -4.94
N ARG A 198 -16.49 13.07 -5.12
CA ARG A 198 -17.27 13.72 -4.05
C ARG A 198 -18.50 12.90 -3.65
N LYS A 199 -19.17 12.27 -4.63
CA LYS A 199 -20.34 11.40 -4.38
C LYS A 199 -19.91 10.14 -3.62
N THR A 200 -18.83 9.51 -4.07
CA THR A 200 -18.25 8.34 -3.41
C THR A 200 -17.84 8.64 -1.98
N ARG A 201 -17.16 9.77 -1.75
CA ARG A 201 -16.79 10.20 -0.40
C ARG A 201 -18.02 10.45 0.48
N ARG A 202 -19.09 11.07 -0.06
CA ARG A 202 -20.35 11.27 0.69
C ARG A 202 -21.02 9.93 1.02
N ALA A 203 -20.98 8.97 0.09
CA ALA A 203 -21.53 7.64 0.30
C ALA A 203 -20.84 6.89 1.45
N MET A 204 -19.52 7.07 1.64
CA MET A 204 -18.81 6.51 2.79
C MET A 204 -19.30 7.03 4.16
N SER A 205 -20.05 8.13 4.18
CA SER A 205 -20.69 8.67 5.40
C SER A 205 -22.09 8.13 5.64
N THR A 206 -22.62 7.27 4.75
CA THR A 206 -23.97 6.67 4.90
C THR A 206 -24.05 5.81 6.17
N LEU A 207 -25.20 5.83 6.82
CA LEU A 207 -25.53 4.96 7.94
C LEU A 207 -26.85 4.22 7.64
N PRO A 208 -26.90 2.92 7.84
CA PRO A 208 -25.77 2.04 8.11
C PRO A 208 -24.81 1.96 6.90
N LEU A 209 -23.53 1.65 7.16
CA LEU A 209 -22.48 1.59 6.12
C LEU A 209 -22.81 0.54 5.04
N GLY A 210 -23.59 -0.49 5.37
CA GLY A 210 -24.09 -1.51 4.43
C GLY A 210 -24.91 -0.94 3.27
N GLU A 211 -25.45 0.29 3.40
CA GLU A 211 -26.22 0.99 2.36
C GLU A 211 -25.36 1.98 1.55
N ALA A 212 -24.08 2.06 1.82
CA ALA A 212 -23.21 3.05 1.19
C ALA A 212 -23.05 2.83 -0.33
N ASP A 213 -23.01 1.57 -0.78
CA ASP A 213 -22.92 1.23 -2.21
C ASP A 213 -24.22 1.56 -2.95
N VAL A 214 -25.40 1.37 -2.34
CA VAL A 214 -26.68 1.82 -2.91
C VAL A 214 -26.68 3.34 -3.07
N THR A 215 -26.15 4.07 -2.08
CA THR A 215 -25.98 5.54 -2.16
C THR A 215 -25.03 5.94 -3.30
N ALA A 216 -23.93 5.20 -3.49
CA ALA A 216 -22.92 5.50 -4.49
C ALA A 216 -23.34 5.12 -5.91
N ILE A 217 -23.82 3.88 -6.12
CA ILE A 217 -24.03 3.28 -7.44
C ILE A 217 -25.47 2.86 -7.73
N GLY A 218 -26.41 3.04 -6.78
CA GLY A 218 -27.85 2.74 -6.95
C GLY A 218 -28.22 1.27 -6.80
N ARG A 219 -27.29 0.42 -6.36
CA ARG A 219 -27.50 -1.03 -6.12
C ARG A 219 -26.43 -1.58 -5.20
N HIS A 220 -26.67 -2.74 -4.62
CA HIS A 220 -25.60 -3.47 -3.93
C HIS A 220 -24.54 -3.98 -4.91
N SER A 221 -23.29 -3.94 -4.45
CA SER A 221 -22.13 -4.52 -5.10
C SER A 221 -21.69 -5.75 -4.31
N GLY A 222 -21.64 -6.93 -4.95
CA GLY A 222 -21.19 -8.16 -4.28
C GLY A 222 -19.85 -7.96 -3.58
N TYR A 223 -18.86 -7.38 -4.26
CA TYR A 223 -17.55 -7.10 -3.68
C TYR A 223 -17.59 -6.21 -2.43
N ILE A 224 -18.37 -5.13 -2.45
CA ILE A 224 -18.48 -4.23 -1.28
C ILE A 224 -19.20 -4.92 -0.13
N GLN A 225 -20.27 -5.67 -0.42
CA GLN A 225 -21.02 -6.41 0.59
C GLN A 225 -20.16 -7.53 1.21
N ASP A 226 -19.39 -8.26 0.41
CA ASP A 226 -18.47 -9.30 0.89
C ASP A 226 -17.45 -8.72 1.90
N ILE A 227 -16.85 -7.57 1.59
CA ILE A 227 -15.90 -6.88 2.49
C ILE A 227 -16.57 -6.45 3.80
N LEU A 228 -17.85 -6.09 3.78
CA LEU A 228 -18.58 -5.66 4.97
C LEU A 228 -19.08 -6.83 5.83
N GLN A 229 -19.18 -8.04 5.27
CA GLN A 229 -19.79 -9.22 5.91
C GLN A 229 -18.79 -10.25 6.40
N HIS A 230 -17.57 -10.28 5.84
CA HIS A 230 -16.55 -11.27 6.15
C HIS A 230 -15.31 -10.62 6.75
N ASP A 231 -14.92 -11.07 7.93
CA ASP A 231 -13.68 -10.65 8.58
C ASP A 231 -12.43 -11.23 7.87
N ALA A 232 -11.26 -10.70 8.16
CA ALA A 232 -10.01 -11.06 7.47
C ALA A 232 -9.58 -12.53 7.59
N ASP A 233 -10.00 -13.21 8.65
CA ASP A 233 -9.72 -14.63 8.93
C ASP A 233 -10.84 -15.57 8.49
N ASP A 234 -11.91 -15.04 7.87
CA ASP A 234 -13.00 -15.86 7.34
C ASP A 234 -12.50 -16.77 6.21
N PRO A 235 -12.79 -18.10 6.26
CA PRO A 235 -12.47 -19.04 5.19
C PRO A 235 -12.99 -18.63 3.80
N TYR A 236 -13.96 -17.73 3.75
CA TYR A 236 -14.46 -17.11 2.52
C TYR A 236 -13.33 -16.56 1.63
N TRP A 237 -12.25 -16.06 2.23
CA TRP A 237 -11.11 -15.44 1.53
C TRP A 237 -10.04 -16.44 1.08
N ALA A 238 -10.13 -17.73 1.44
CA ALA A 238 -9.09 -18.72 1.14
C ALA A 238 -8.74 -18.83 -0.36
N ALA A 239 -9.73 -18.60 -1.24
CA ALA A 239 -9.54 -18.66 -2.69
C ALA A 239 -8.67 -17.54 -3.25
N ILE A 240 -8.56 -16.41 -2.53
CA ILE A 240 -7.83 -15.21 -2.95
C ILE A 240 -6.56 -14.96 -2.13
N ASP A 241 -6.28 -15.81 -1.14
CA ASP A 241 -5.06 -15.73 -0.33
C ASP A 241 -3.94 -16.57 -0.96
N HIS A 242 -2.95 -15.91 -1.50
CA HIS A 242 -1.81 -16.57 -2.14
C HIS A 242 -0.52 -16.50 -1.30
N ARG A 243 -0.58 -16.06 -0.03
CA ARG A 243 0.59 -15.91 0.85
C ARG A 243 1.39 -17.20 0.99
N SER A 244 0.73 -18.34 1.07
CA SER A 244 1.38 -19.65 1.18
C SER A 244 2.19 -20.08 -0.05
N ARG A 245 1.99 -19.41 -1.21
CA ARG A 245 2.66 -19.73 -2.49
C ARG A 245 3.92 -18.93 -2.74
N VAL A 246 4.14 -17.86 -1.97
CA VAL A 246 5.24 -16.92 -2.18
C VAL A 246 6.59 -17.61 -2.04
N ALA A 247 6.75 -18.50 -1.06
CA ALA A 247 7.99 -19.23 -0.83
C ALA A 247 8.34 -20.22 -1.96
N ASP A 248 7.36 -20.63 -2.78
CA ASP A 248 7.52 -21.64 -3.83
C ASP A 248 7.89 -21.05 -5.19
N VAL A 249 7.98 -19.73 -5.31
CA VAL A 249 8.38 -19.04 -6.55
C VAL A 249 9.73 -19.57 -7.03
N SER A 250 9.78 -20.01 -8.29
CA SER A 250 10.98 -20.66 -8.89
C SER A 250 11.77 -19.74 -9.83
N VAL A 251 11.29 -18.53 -10.10
CA VAL A 251 11.89 -17.57 -11.04
C VAL A 251 12.35 -16.30 -10.32
N PRO A 252 13.28 -15.54 -10.92
CA PRO A 252 13.66 -14.23 -10.40
C PRO A 252 12.47 -13.29 -10.22
N VAL A 253 12.44 -12.56 -9.11
CA VAL A 253 11.36 -11.60 -8.77
C VAL A 253 11.94 -10.20 -8.63
N SER A 254 11.31 -9.21 -9.27
CA SER A 254 11.59 -7.80 -9.00
C SER A 254 10.34 -7.10 -8.51
N SER A 255 10.30 -6.78 -7.22
CA SER A 255 9.18 -6.14 -6.56
C SER A 255 9.41 -4.62 -6.47
N VAL A 256 8.44 -3.80 -6.89
CA VAL A 256 8.52 -2.33 -6.85
C VAL A 256 7.35 -1.77 -6.08
N GLY A 257 7.63 -1.00 -5.03
CA GLY A 257 6.61 -0.41 -4.13
C GLY A 257 6.87 1.06 -3.80
N GLY A 258 6.00 1.65 -3.00
CA GLY A 258 6.10 3.03 -2.53
C GLY A 258 5.83 3.16 -1.03
N TRP A 259 6.53 4.09 -0.36
CA TRP A 259 6.36 4.31 1.08
C TRP A 259 4.93 4.71 1.47
N TYR A 260 4.20 5.29 0.55
CA TYR A 260 2.79 5.66 0.73
C TYR A 260 1.85 4.79 -0.11
N ASP A 261 2.30 3.59 -0.50
CA ASP A 261 1.46 2.63 -1.21
C ASP A 261 0.56 1.84 -0.27
N ILE A 262 -0.67 1.59 -0.73
CA ILE A 262 -1.71 0.88 0.04
C ILE A 262 -1.38 -0.59 0.30
N PHE A 263 -0.47 -1.20 -0.47
CA PHE A 263 -0.08 -2.61 -0.35
C PHE A 263 1.32 -2.82 0.26
N LEU A 264 2.00 -1.74 0.65
CA LEU A 264 3.39 -1.83 1.10
C LEU A 264 3.64 -2.86 2.21
N PRO A 265 2.83 -2.97 3.29
CA PRO A 265 3.09 -3.97 4.34
C PRO A 265 3.05 -5.41 3.82
N GLY A 266 2.06 -5.72 2.98
CA GLY A 266 1.95 -7.03 2.32
C GLY A 266 3.10 -7.29 1.35
N GLN A 267 3.49 -6.31 0.57
CA GLN A 267 4.62 -6.40 -0.37
C GLN A 267 5.94 -6.66 0.34
N LEU A 268 6.21 -5.99 1.47
CA LEU A 268 7.41 -6.20 2.28
C LEU A 268 7.39 -7.56 2.96
N ARG A 269 6.23 -8.03 3.45
CA ARG A 269 6.03 -9.39 3.96
C ARG A 269 6.38 -10.42 2.88
N ASP A 270 5.84 -10.28 1.67
CA ASP A 270 6.07 -11.21 0.56
C ASP A 270 7.56 -11.23 0.17
N PHE A 271 8.21 -10.07 0.13
CA PHE A 271 9.66 -9.99 -0.12
C PHE A 271 10.47 -10.69 0.98
N ALA A 272 10.13 -10.48 2.25
CA ALA A 272 10.79 -11.15 3.37
C ALA A 272 10.65 -12.68 3.28
N VAL A 273 9.48 -13.19 2.87
CA VAL A 273 9.27 -14.63 2.63
C VAL A 273 10.15 -15.14 1.50
N LEU A 274 10.25 -14.43 0.37
CA LEU A 274 11.15 -14.79 -0.73
C LEU A 274 12.61 -14.84 -0.28
N GLN A 275 13.04 -13.85 0.49
CA GLN A 275 14.40 -13.76 1.02
C GLN A 275 14.71 -14.92 1.97
N GLN A 276 13.81 -15.22 2.92
CA GLN A 276 13.95 -16.34 3.84
C GLN A 276 13.98 -17.70 3.12
N ALA A 277 13.23 -17.83 2.03
CA ALA A 277 13.24 -19.02 1.18
C ALA A 277 14.45 -19.10 0.24
N GLY A 278 15.39 -18.15 0.29
CA GLY A 278 16.58 -18.11 -0.56
C GLY A 278 16.26 -17.88 -2.04
N ARG A 279 15.16 -17.20 -2.36
CA ARG A 279 14.75 -16.93 -3.74
C ARG A 279 15.54 -15.77 -4.33
N ASN A 280 15.77 -15.80 -5.63
CA ASN A 280 16.37 -14.67 -6.34
C ASN A 280 15.34 -13.54 -6.45
N ALA A 281 15.36 -12.65 -5.47
CA ALA A 281 14.40 -11.55 -5.37
C ALA A 281 15.09 -10.23 -5.10
N ARG A 282 14.57 -9.15 -5.71
CA ARG A 282 14.98 -7.78 -5.43
C ARG A 282 13.77 -6.89 -5.17
N LEU A 283 13.97 -5.88 -4.32
CA LEU A 283 12.97 -4.92 -3.87
C LEU A 283 13.41 -3.51 -4.22
N THR A 284 12.47 -2.68 -4.66
CA THR A 284 12.65 -1.22 -4.79
C THR A 284 11.49 -0.54 -4.10
N VAL A 285 11.74 0.39 -3.15
CA VAL A 285 10.70 1.20 -2.51
C VAL A 285 11.04 2.67 -2.64
N GLY A 286 10.19 3.42 -3.34
CA GLY A 286 10.36 4.85 -3.57
C GLY A 286 9.37 5.72 -2.77
N PRO A 287 9.47 7.07 -2.89
CA PRO A 287 8.62 8.01 -2.16
C PRO A 287 7.21 8.15 -2.79
N TRP A 288 6.66 7.06 -3.29
CA TRP A 288 5.47 7.05 -4.12
C TRP A 288 4.20 6.67 -3.34
N THR A 289 3.07 7.12 -3.88
CA THR A 289 1.73 6.62 -3.56
C THR A 289 1.29 5.61 -4.61
N HIS A 290 0.16 4.93 -4.39
CA HIS A 290 -0.40 3.97 -5.36
C HIS A 290 -0.67 4.56 -6.74
N LEU A 291 -1.03 5.84 -6.82
CA LEU A 291 -1.41 6.52 -8.08
C LEU A 291 -0.34 7.51 -8.59
N SER A 292 0.75 7.71 -7.86
CA SER A 292 1.78 8.69 -8.19
C SER A 292 3.15 8.01 -8.22
N MET A 293 3.44 7.30 -9.31
CA MET A 293 4.68 6.61 -9.57
C MET A 293 5.44 7.30 -10.72
N ASP A 294 6.76 7.25 -10.68
CA ASP A 294 7.61 7.68 -11.79
C ASP A 294 7.86 6.54 -12.82
N GLY A 295 8.82 6.73 -13.72
CA GLY A 295 9.17 5.74 -14.73
C GLY A 295 9.93 4.51 -14.20
N THR A 296 10.24 4.42 -12.91
CA THR A 296 11.05 3.32 -12.35
C THR A 296 10.40 1.96 -12.55
N MET A 297 9.07 1.87 -12.39
CA MET A 297 8.33 0.62 -12.67
C MET A 297 8.55 0.12 -14.10
N MET A 298 8.52 1.04 -15.06
CA MET A 298 8.69 0.70 -16.47
C MET A 298 10.14 0.36 -16.80
N ARG A 299 11.12 1.13 -16.27
CA ARG A 299 12.55 0.81 -16.41
C ARG A 299 12.86 -0.56 -15.85
N GLU A 300 12.38 -0.87 -14.66
CA GLU A 300 12.56 -2.17 -14.03
C GLU A 300 11.97 -3.31 -14.87
N ALA A 301 10.77 -3.12 -15.44
CA ALA A 301 10.15 -4.10 -16.33
C ALA A 301 10.99 -4.32 -17.62
N LEU A 302 11.59 -3.28 -18.15
CA LEU A 302 12.44 -3.35 -19.34
C LEU A 302 13.81 -3.97 -19.03
N GLU A 303 14.53 -3.43 -18.06
CA GLU A 303 15.90 -3.83 -17.77
C GLU A 303 15.98 -5.23 -17.16
N PHE A 304 15.25 -5.45 -16.07
CA PHE A 304 15.23 -6.75 -15.41
C PHE A 304 14.50 -7.81 -16.24
N GLY A 305 13.32 -7.47 -16.75
CA GLY A 305 12.51 -8.41 -17.51
C GLY A 305 13.18 -8.88 -18.79
N LEU A 306 13.79 -7.97 -19.58
CA LEU A 306 14.51 -8.36 -20.82
C LEU A 306 15.79 -9.15 -20.52
N ALA A 307 16.53 -8.79 -19.45
CA ALA A 307 17.72 -9.55 -19.07
C ALA A 307 17.33 -11.00 -18.71
N CYS A 308 16.38 -11.20 -17.81
CA CYS A 308 15.91 -12.54 -17.44
C CYS A 308 15.35 -13.31 -18.65
N ALA A 309 14.54 -12.66 -19.49
CA ALA A 309 13.95 -13.29 -20.67
C ALA A 309 14.98 -13.78 -21.69
N ARG A 310 16.15 -13.14 -21.73
CA ARG A 310 17.28 -13.48 -22.63
C ARG A 310 18.33 -14.37 -21.97
N GLY A 311 18.12 -14.77 -20.72
CA GLY A 311 19.11 -15.53 -19.94
C GLY A 311 20.38 -14.73 -19.62
N ALA A 312 20.27 -13.40 -19.57
CA ALA A 312 21.35 -12.49 -19.20
C ALA A 312 21.18 -12.04 -17.74
N GLU A 313 22.27 -11.63 -17.11
CA GLU A 313 22.23 -11.03 -15.78
C GLU A 313 21.61 -9.64 -15.83
N PRO A 314 20.63 -9.34 -14.96
CA PRO A 314 20.11 -7.98 -14.80
C PRO A 314 21.20 -7.00 -14.33
N PRO A 315 21.02 -5.69 -14.56
CA PRO A 315 21.96 -4.68 -14.06
C PRO A 315 22.26 -4.88 -12.56
N PRO A 316 23.56 -4.86 -12.17
CA PRO A 316 23.97 -5.11 -10.80
C PRO A 316 23.49 -4.00 -9.87
N ARG A 317 22.93 -4.39 -8.74
CA ARG A 317 22.57 -3.51 -7.62
C ARG A 317 22.34 -4.34 -6.36
N GLY A 318 22.27 -3.69 -5.20
CA GLY A 318 21.85 -4.36 -3.98
C GLY A 318 20.44 -4.97 -4.11
N PRO A 319 20.17 -6.08 -3.41
CA PRO A 319 18.87 -6.74 -3.46
C PRO A 319 17.71 -5.87 -2.95
N VAL A 320 17.98 -4.92 -2.06
CA VAL A 320 16.99 -3.99 -1.51
C VAL A 320 17.43 -2.56 -1.79
N ARG A 321 16.66 -1.84 -2.59
CA ARG A 321 16.88 -0.43 -2.92
C ARG A 321 15.77 0.43 -2.33
N LEU A 322 16.11 1.31 -1.42
CA LEU A 322 15.18 2.18 -0.71
C LEU A 322 15.48 3.65 -0.97
N TYR A 323 14.43 4.42 -1.17
CA TYR A 323 14.53 5.88 -1.11
C TYR A 323 14.40 6.33 0.34
N VAL A 324 15.46 6.88 0.90
CA VAL A 324 15.46 7.41 2.26
C VAL A 324 14.89 8.82 2.23
N MET A 325 13.64 8.95 2.68
CA MET A 325 12.96 10.25 2.76
C MET A 325 13.64 11.16 3.78
N GLY A 326 13.55 12.47 3.61
CA GLY A 326 14.28 13.44 4.45
C GLY A 326 15.73 13.61 4.04
N GLU A 327 16.43 12.54 3.68
CA GLU A 327 17.73 12.60 2.98
C GLU A 327 17.53 12.88 1.48
N GLU A 328 16.41 12.40 0.92
CA GLU A 328 16.03 12.48 -0.49
C GLU A 328 17.03 11.73 -1.40
N ALA A 329 17.52 10.56 -0.96
CA ALA A 329 18.52 9.76 -1.66
C ALA A 329 18.14 8.28 -1.75
N TRP A 330 18.58 7.63 -2.83
CA TRP A 330 18.49 6.18 -2.99
C TRP A 330 19.67 5.51 -2.30
N ARG A 331 19.39 4.40 -1.59
CA ARG A 331 20.40 3.54 -0.98
C ARG A 331 20.11 2.07 -1.23
N ASP A 332 21.17 1.30 -1.39
CA ASP A 332 21.11 -0.15 -1.54
C ASP A 332 21.44 -0.82 -0.18
N PHE A 333 20.68 -1.88 0.14
CA PHE A 333 20.82 -2.69 1.34
C PHE A 333 20.83 -4.17 0.96
N GLU A 334 21.39 -5.01 1.85
CA GLU A 334 21.48 -6.46 1.63
C GLU A 334 20.18 -7.20 1.93
N SER A 335 19.33 -6.64 2.79
CA SER A 335 18.10 -7.31 3.25
C SER A 335 17.01 -6.32 3.65
N TRP A 336 15.80 -6.84 3.78
CA TRP A 336 14.69 -6.18 4.46
C TRP A 336 14.21 -7.03 5.65
N PRO A 337 14.06 -6.49 6.88
CA PRO A 337 14.60 -5.19 7.29
C PRO A 337 16.12 -5.15 7.16
N PRO A 338 16.73 -3.98 6.90
CA PRO A 338 18.17 -3.88 6.79
C PRO A 338 18.84 -4.04 8.17
N PRO A 339 20.03 -4.65 8.24
CA PRO A 339 20.80 -4.72 9.48
C PRO A 339 21.29 -3.33 9.93
N GLY A 340 21.63 -3.21 11.21
CA GLY A 340 22.15 -1.95 11.76
C GLY A 340 21.08 -0.98 12.26
N TYR A 341 19.82 -1.37 12.26
CA TYR A 341 18.72 -0.62 12.85
C TYR A 341 18.12 -1.37 14.02
N SER A 342 17.96 -0.68 15.16
CA SER A 342 17.49 -1.28 16.42
C SER A 342 16.23 -0.57 16.92
N PRO A 343 15.27 -1.30 17.51
CA PRO A 343 14.10 -0.70 18.12
C PRO A 343 14.48 0.25 19.24
N ARG A 344 14.06 1.51 19.17
CA ARG A 344 14.28 2.53 20.20
C ARG A 344 12.93 3.15 20.56
N PRO A 345 12.48 3.06 21.82
CA PRO A 345 11.26 3.71 22.27
C PRO A 345 11.46 5.22 22.45
N PHE A 346 10.41 5.96 22.14
CA PHE A 346 10.24 7.38 22.47
C PHE A 346 8.92 7.48 23.24
N TYR A 347 9.03 7.91 24.49
CA TYR A 347 7.91 7.95 25.44
C TYR A 347 7.13 9.27 25.33
N LEU A 348 5.81 9.15 25.34
CA LEU A 348 4.91 10.28 25.47
C LEU A 348 4.99 10.80 26.92
N GLY A 349 4.98 12.11 27.09
CA GLY A 349 5.04 12.76 28.41
C GLY A 349 4.08 13.93 28.53
N SER A 350 3.99 14.47 29.73
CA SER A 350 3.15 15.64 30.03
C SER A 350 3.46 16.83 29.11
N GLU A 351 2.47 17.71 28.95
CA GLU A 351 2.57 18.92 28.12
C GLU A 351 2.95 18.65 26.65
N GLY A 352 2.61 17.44 26.14
CA GLY A 352 2.90 17.06 24.75
C GLY A 352 4.39 16.84 24.44
N THR A 353 5.18 16.45 25.44
CA THR A 353 6.61 16.12 25.25
C THR A 353 6.80 14.69 24.72
N LEU A 354 7.89 14.47 23.99
CA LEU A 354 8.33 13.15 23.52
C LEU A 354 9.82 12.98 23.85
N ALA A 355 10.18 11.92 24.60
CA ALA A 355 11.54 11.73 25.08
C ALA A 355 11.99 10.26 24.98
N VAL A 356 13.29 10.02 24.96
CA VAL A 356 13.86 8.65 24.96
C VAL A 356 13.93 8.04 26.36
N GLU A 357 13.92 8.87 27.39
CA GLU A 357 13.87 8.42 28.78
C GLU A 357 12.43 8.05 29.14
N PRO A 358 12.23 6.89 29.80
CA PRO A 358 10.92 6.52 30.31
C PRO A 358 10.46 7.49 31.41
N PRO A 359 9.14 7.66 31.62
CA PRO A 359 8.63 8.49 32.70
C PRO A 359 9.14 8.03 34.05
N ALA A 360 9.67 8.97 34.87
CA ALA A 360 10.29 8.65 36.16
C ALA A 360 9.23 8.23 37.19
N ALA A 361 9.56 7.20 37.98
CA ALA A 361 8.70 6.68 39.04
C ALA A 361 8.60 7.64 40.24
N ASP A 362 9.62 8.48 40.47
CA ASP A 362 9.69 9.45 41.56
C ASP A 362 9.97 10.86 41.02
N PRO A 363 9.30 11.92 41.54
CA PRO A 363 9.71 13.28 41.26
C PRO A 363 11.11 13.52 41.82
N PRO A 364 11.97 14.35 41.19
CA PRO A 364 13.28 14.66 41.72
C PRO A 364 13.14 15.15 43.16
N SER A 365 13.91 14.50 44.09
CA SER A 365 13.89 14.79 45.51
C SER A 365 14.23 16.25 45.78
N GLY A 366 13.23 17.04 46.14
CA GLY A 366 13.39 18.47 46.46
C GLY A 366 12.16 19.36 46.32
N SER A 367 11.03 18.89 45.82
CA SER A 367 9.79 19.66 45.76
C SER A 367 8.84 19.30 46.90
N PRO A 368 8.15 20.29 47.55
CA PRO A 368 7.26 20.03 48.68
C PRO A 368 6.04 19.23 48.27
N ALA A 369 5.79 18.14 48.97
CA ALA A 369 4.60 17.32 48.86
C ALA A 369 3.35 18.15 49.21
N ALA A 370 2.58 18.54 48.20
CA ALA A 370 1.19 18.97 48.38
C ALA A 370 0.40 18.85 47.06
N GLY A 371 -0.42 17.82 46.96
CA GLY A 371 -1.28 17.55 45.81
C GLY A 371 -0.70 16.49 44.85
N GLN A 372 -1.56 15.64 44.32
CA GLN A 372 -1.14 14.76 43.22
C GLN A 372 -0.48 15.64 42.14
N PRO A 373 0.73 15.28 41.67
CA PRO A 373 1.39 16.05 40.61
C PRO A 373 0.47 16.11 39.39
N ALA A 374 0.18 17.30 38.90
CA ALA A 374 -0.62 17.51 37.68
C ALA A 374 0.01 16.78 36.46
N ASP A 375 1.30 16.46 36.54
CA ASP A 375 2.12 15.76 35.53
C ASP A 375 1.77 14.29 35.31
N LEU A 376 0.93 13.66 36.15
CA LEU A 376 0.52 12.24 36.03
C LEU A 376 -0.92 12.08 35.50
N ALA A 377 -1.63 13.16 35.25
CA ALA A 377 -2.98 13.10 34.69
C ALA A 377 -2.92 12.71 33.20
N PRO A 378 -3.82 11.81 32.74
CA PRO A 378 -3.87 11.48 31.32
C PRO A 378 -4.30 12.68 30.48
N ASP A 379 -3.73 12.80 29.28
CA ASP A 379 -4.22 13.74 28.27
C ASP A 379 -5.58 13.31 27.75
N ARG A 380 -6.46 14.25 27.50
CA ARG A 380 -7.86 13.98 27.15
C ARG A 380 -8.28 14.69 25.89
N TYR A 381 -9.13 14.03 25.13
CA TYR A 381 -9.83 14.62 24.00
C TYR A 381 -11.20 13.98 23.82
N ARG A 382 -12.08 14.66 23.08
CA ARG A 382 -13.37 14.13 22.71
C ARG A 382 -13.36 13.77 21.24
N TYR A 383 -13.69 12.52 20.94
CA TYR A 383 -13.91 12.05 19.57
C TYR A 383 -15.40 12.03 19.26
N ASP A 384 -15.79 12.69 18.17
CA ASP A 384 -17.16 12.66 17.66
C ASP A 384 -17.16 12.02 16.26
N PRO A 385 -17.69 10.79 16.08
CA PRO A 385 -17.76 10.16 14.77
C PRO A 385 -18.72 10.86 13.79
N ALA A 386 -19.53 11.84 14.24
CA ALA A 386 -20.31 12.72 13.35
C ALA A 386 -19.43 13.84 12.73
N ASP A 387 -18.34 14.26 13.40
CA ASP A 387 -17.28 15.14 12.88
C ASP A 387 -15.91 14.45 12.98
N PRO A 388 -15.69 13.34 12.25
CA PRO A 388 -14.53 12.50 12.44
C PRO A 388 -13.23 13.20 12.07
N THR A 389 -12.13 12.86 12.74
CA THR A 389 -10.79 13.31 12.38
C THR A 389 -10.52 12.99 10.91
N PRO A 390 -10.24 14.00 10.05
CA PRO A 390 -10.11 13.77 8.61
C PRO A 390 -8.79 13.10 8.23
N ALA A 391 -8.82 12.26 7.20
CA ALA A 391 -7.62 11.71 6.57
C ALA A 391 -6.91 12.79 5.76
N ILE A 392 -5.68 13.13 6.15
CA ILE A 392 -4.80 14.07 5.46
C ILE A 392 -3.45 13.39 5.22
N GLY A 393 -2.96 13.40 3.97
CA GLY A 393 -1.71 12.75 3.62
C GLY A 393 -1.71 11.24 3.84
N GLY A 394 -0.51 10.66 3.88
CA GLY A 394 -0.29 9.24 4.15
C GLY A 394 -0.76 8.32 3.04
N VAL A 395 -1.05 7.09 3.42
CA VAL A 395 -1.39 5.99 2.53
C VAL A 395 -2.86 6.07 2.11
N ARG A 396 -3.10 6.50 0.88
CA ARG A 396 -4.46 6.66 0.32
C ARG A 396 -4.47 6.41 -1.18
N MET A 397 -5.55 5.81 -1.69
CA MET A 397 -5.77 5.63 -3.13
C MET A 397 -6.56 6.81 -3.73
N VAL A 398 -6.01 8.01 -3.58
CA VAL A 398 -6.57 9.26 -4.13
C VAL A 398 -5.52 10.00 -4.96
N ARG A 399 -5.96 10.81 -5.92
CA ARG A 399 -5.05 11.54 -6.83
C ARG A 399 -4.34 12.72 -6.17
N SER A 400 -4.97 13.33 -5.19
CA SER A 400 -4.44 14.48 -4.48
C SER A 400 -4.65 14.35 -2.98
N GLY A 401 -3.69 14.83 -2.20
CA GLY A 401 -3.74 14.76 -0.74
C GLY A 401 -3.38 13.39 -0.15
N ALA A 402 -2.73 12.50 -0.93
CA ALA A 402 -2.01 11.33 -0.45
C ALA A 402 -0.50 11.64 -0.37
N GLY A 403 0.27 10.76 0.27
CA GLY A 403 1.71 10.91 0.44
C GLY A 403 2.09 11.93 1.51
N ARG A 404 3.22 12.60 1.31
CA ARG A 404 3.75 13.59 2.25
C ARG A 404 2.98 14.91 2.15
N VAL A 405 2.34 15.31 3.24
CA VAL A 405 1.48 16.50 3.32
C VAL A 405 1.74 17.23 4.65
N ASP A 406 1.60 18.55 4.66
CA ASP A 406 1.67 19.36 5.89
C ASP A 406 0.45 19.08 6.78
N ASN A 407 0.70 18.56 7.97
CA ASN A 407 -0.29 18.18 8.98
C ASN A 407 -0.57 19.29 10.01
N THR A 408 0.13 20.41 9.97
CA THR A 408 -0.05 21.52 10.92
C THR A 408 -1.53 21.93 11.06
N PRO A 409 -2.33 22.01 9.98
CA PRO A 409 -3.76 22.33 10.14
C PRO A 409 -4.58 21.24 10.85
N LEU A 410 -4.20 19.95 10.72
CA LEU A 410 -4.87 18.85 11.42
C LEU A 410 -4.57 18.89 12.91
N GLU A 411 -3.34 19.22 13.28
CA GLU A 411 -2.85 19.28 14.65
C GLU A 411 -3.53 20.39 15.49
N ALA A 412 -4.16 21.35 14.82
CA ALA A 412 -4.97 22.39 15.48
C ALA A 412 -6.36 21.90 15.95
N ARG A 413 -6.77 20.69 15.58
CA ARG A 413 -8.05 20.11 16.02
C ARG A 413 -7.98 19.66 17.48
N PRO A 414 -9.06 19.87 18.26
CA PRO A 414 -9.09 19.46 19.66
C PRO A 414 -9.14 17.94 19.89
N ASP A 415 -9.40 17.16 18.83
CA ASP A 415 -9.44 15.69 18.84
C ASP A 415 -8.10 15.05 18.38
N VAL A 416 -7.02 15.84 18.27
CA VAL A 416 -5.68 15.39 17.90
C VAL A 416 -4.68 15.82 18.98
N LEU A 417 -4.15 14.85 19.73
CA LEU A 417 -3.04 15.10 20.65
C LEU A 417 -1.72 15.04 19.90
N THR A 418 -0.75 15.87 20.32
CA THR A 418 0.60 15.89 19.72
C THR A 418 1.66 15.80 20.81
N TYR A 419 2.68 14.94 20.57
CA TYR A 419 3.84 14.78 21.45
C TYR A 419 5.10 15.01 20.61
N THR A 420 5.99 15.89 21.08
CA THR A 420 7.08 16.41 20.24
C THR A 420 8.40 16.43 21.01
N THR A 421 9.50 15.99 20.37
CA THR A 421 10.85 16.07 20.95
C THR A 421 11.33 17.52 21.02
N ALA A 422 12.36 17.78 21.84
CA ALA A 422 13.25 18.93 21.62
C ALA A 422 13.82 18.88 20.19
N PRO A 423 14.37 20.00 19.65
CA PRO A 423 15.09 19.94 18.38
C PRO A 423 16.21 18.91 18.46
N LEU A 424 16.32 18.07 17.43
CA LEU A 424 17.33 17.03 17.36
C LEU A 424 18.74 17.65 17.26
N GLU A 425 19.67 17.18 18.07
CA GLU A 425 21.06 17.64 18.04
C GLU A 425 21.83 17.07 16.83
N SER A 426 21.43 15.92 16.34
CA SER A 426 21.99 15.22 15.19
C SER A 426 20.89 14.53 14.39
N ASP A 427 21.22 14.12 13.17
CA ASP A 427 20.29 13.35 12.33
C ASP A 427 19.87 12.04 13.01
N VAL A 428 18.59 11.70 12.92
CA VAL A 428 18.04 10.43 13.36
C VAL A 428 17.48 9.70 12.15
N GLU A 429 18.11 8.58 11.78
CA GLU A 429 17.69 7.77 10.65
C GLU A 429 16.90 6.56 11.14
N VAL A 430 15.75 6.35 10.53
CA VAL A 430 14.77 5.30 10.84
C VAL A 430 14.50 4.49 9.59
N VAL A 431 14.79 3.17 9.60
CA VAL A 431 14.48 2.29 8.47
C VAL A 431 13.92 0.96 9.00
N GLY A 432 12.68 0.67 8.70
CA GLY A 432 12.02 -0.57 9.13
C GLY A 432 10.58 -0.40 9.56
N GLU A 433 10.11 -1.35 10.36
CA GLU A 433 8.76 -1.37 10.92
C GLU A 433 8.65 -0.42 12.11
N VAL A 434 7.56 0.34 12.16
CA VAL A 434 7.25 1.29 13.23
C VAL A 434 6.04 0.79 14.00
N SER A 435 6.08 0.88 15.33
CA SER A 435 4.95 0.52 16.19
C SER A 435 4.79 1.49 17.35
N ALA A 436 3.58 1.58 17.88
CA ALA A 436 3.32 2.34 19.10
C ALA A 436 2.53 1.48 20.09
N GLN A 437 2.84 1.63 21.38
CA GLN A 437 2.03 1.14 22.48
C GLN A 437 1.43 2.34 23.20
N ILE A 438 0.12 2.51 23.09
CA ILE A 438 -0.60 3.63 23.68
C ILE A 438 -1.48 3.09 24.81
N TRP A 439 -1.20 3.48 26.05
CA TRP A 439 -2.10 3.24 27.17
C TRP A 439 -3.29 4.18 27.08
N PHE A 440 -4.45 3.57 26.91
CA PHE A 440 -5.64 4.26 26.44
C PHE A 440 -6.88 3.85 27.24
N ARG A 441 -7.82 4.79 27.39
CA ARG A 441 -9.17 4.53 27.88
C ARG A 441 -10.17 5.38 27.14
N SER A 442 -11.31 4.81 26.83
CA SER A 442 -12.48 5.50 26.30
C SER A 442 -13.62 5.54 27.34
N SER A 443 -14.56 6.46 27.18
CA SER A 443 -15.84 6.40 27.91
C SER A 443 -16.82 5.34 27.37
N LEU A 444 -16.48 4.70 26.24
CA LEU A 444 -17.25 3.64 25.59
C LEU A 444 -16.37 2.38 25.42
N PRO A 445 -16.96 1.17 25.38
CA PRO A 445 -16.20 -0.07 25.28
C PRO A 445 -15.49 -0.25 23.94
N ASP A 446 -16.02 0.31 22.86
CA ASP A 446 -15.44 0.21 21.52
C ASP A 446 -14.84 1.56 21.11
N ALA A 447 -13.57 1.55 20.74
CA ALA A 447 -12.85 2.75 20.33
C ALA A 447 -11.74 2.42 19.33
N ASP A 448 -11.33 3.40 18.54
CA ASP A 448 -10.17 3.33 17.67
C ASP A 448 -9.04 4.21 18.19
N VAL A 449 -7.80 3.76 18.04
CA VAL A 449 -6.59 4.52 18.33
C VAL A 449 -5.79 4.66 17.05
N PHE A 450 -5.65 5.87 16.55
CA PHE A 450 -4.83 6.22 15.40
C PHE A 450 -3.55 6.90 15.87
N VAL A 451 -2.42 6.47 15.32
CA VAL A 451 -1.09 7.05 15.61
C VAL A 451 -0.43 7.44 14.30
N ARG A 452 0.17 8.63 14.26
CA ARG A 452 0.96 9.12 13.13
C ARG A 452 2.30 9.65 13.60
N LEU A 453 3.35 9.27 12.87
CA LEU A 453 4.70 9.80 13.00
C LEU A 453 4.86 10.95 12.01
N CYS A 454 5.36 12.08 12.48
CA CYS A 454 5.62 13.28 11.69
C CYS A 454 7.06 13.79 11.89
N ASP A 455 7.59 14.43 10.87
CA ASP A 455 8.82 15.22 10.86
C ASP A 455 8.44 16.70 10.90
N VAL A 456 8.76 17.39 11.99
CA VAL A 456 8.55 18.83 12.12
C VAL A 456 9.83 19.54 11.70
N ASP A 457 9.76 20.28 10.60
CA ASP A 457 10.92 21.01 10.06
C ASP A 457 11.26 22.26 10.89
N ALA A 458 12.36 22.91 10.54
CA ALA A 458 12.84 24.12 11.22
C ALA A 458 11.86 25.31 11.12
N ASP A 459 10.98 25.31 10.12
CA ASP A 459 9.93 26.33 9.93
C ASP A 459 8.66 26.01 10.72
N GLY A 460 8.62 24.86 11.42
CA GLY A 460 7.49 24.40 12.25
C GLY A 460 6.40 23.68 11.49
N LYS A 461 6.58 23.35 10.19
CA LYS A 461 5.64 22.53 9.44
C LYS A 461 5.80 21.06 9.80
N SER A 462 4.67 20.39 9.99
CA SER A 462 4.61 18.98 10.40
C SER A 462 4.30 18.09 9.20
N TRP A 463 5.28 17.33 8.73
CA TRP A 463 5.17 16.46 7.56
C TRP A 463 4.95 15.02 8.00
N ASN A 464 3.86 14.38 7.53
CA ASN A 464 3.61 12.98 7.87
C ASN A 464 4.66 12.04 7.27
N VAL A 465 5.14 11.09 8.08
CA VAL A 465 6.08 10.03 7.68
C VAL A 465 5.33 8.71 7.48
N CYS A 466 4.72 8.19 8.53
CA CYS A 466 3.88 6.99 8.46
C CYS A 466 2.81 7.02 9.54
N ASP A 467 1.81 6.15 9.44
CA ASP A 467 0.70 6.09 10.37
C ASP A 467 0.05 4.70 10.42
N GLY A 468 -0.80 4.49 11.42
CA GLY A 468 -1.57 3.27 11.61
C GLY A 468 -2.76 3.50 12.53
N LEU A 469 -3.66 2.52 12.55
CA LEU A 469 -4.83 2.51 13.42
C LEU A 469 -5.05 1.12 13.99
N THR A 470 -5.51 1.04 15.23
CA THR A 470 -6.02 -0.18 15.85
C THR A 470 -7.39 0.05 16.45
N SER A 471 -8.28 -0.95 16.34
CA SER A 471 -9.59 -0.95 17.00
C SER A 471 -9.51 -1.74 18.30
N LEU A 472 -10.18 -1.24 19.34
CA LEU A 472 -10.22 -1.84 20.66
C LEU A 472 -11.66 -2.22 21.00
N SER A 473 -11.80 -3.37 21.65
CA SER A 473 -12.97 -3.78 22.43
C SER A 473 -12.62 -3.71 23.91
N ALA A 474 -13.56 -3.44 24.78
CA ALA A 474 -13.35 -3.18 26.22
C ALA A 474 -12.41 -1.96 26.51
N ALA A 475 -12.46 -0.94 25.65
CA ALA A 475 -11.70 0.30 25.80
C ALA A 475 -12.16 1.18 26.97
N ASP A 476 -13.27 0.87 27.64
CA ASP A 476 -13.74 1.50 28.88
C ASP A 476 -12.87 1.18 30.09
N GLN A 477 -11.93 0.25 29.96
CA GLN A 477 -10.85 -0.02 30.90
C GLN A 477 -9.52 0.52 30.35
N VAL A 478 -8.60 0.88 31.26
CA VAL A 478 -7.23 1.25 30.85
C VAL A 478 -6.57 0.05 30.19
N THR A 479 -6.22 0.16 28.93
CA THR A 479 -5.63 -0.93 28.14
C THR A 479 -4.46 -0.44 27.29
N ALA A 480 -3.52 -1.32 27.00
CA ALA A 480 -2.41 -1.03 26.10
C ALA A 480 -2.82 -1.31 24.64
N ALA A 481 -3.07 -0.27 23.88
CA ALA A 481 -3.33 -0.35 22.44
C ALA A 481 -2.01 -0.50 21.68
N THR A 482 -1.81 -1.62 21.00
CA THR A 482 -0.68 -1.80 20.08
C THR A 482 -1.09 -1.35 18.68
N VAL A 483 -0.48 -0.28 18.20
CA VAL A 483 -0.71 0.27 16.85
C VAL A 483 0.50 -0.05 15.98
N ARG A 484 0.28 -0.79 14.89
CA ARG A 484 1.30 -1.01 13.86
C ARG A 484 1.17 0.09 12.81
N LEU A 485 2.23 0.88 12.65
CA LEU A 485 2.29 1.90 11.61
C LEU A 485 2.83 1.29 10.32
N TRP A 486 2.66 2.00 9.19
CA TRP A 486 3.33 1.62 7.95
C TRP A 486 4.85 1.63 8.14
N PRO A 487 5.58 0.67 7.55
CA PRO A 487 7.04 0.71 7.50
C PRO A 487 7.54 1.97 6.78
N THR A 488 8.76 2.41 7.11
CA THR A 488 9.32 3.62 6.50
C THR A 488 10.85 3.56 6.37
N ALA A 489 11.40 4.41 5.50
CA ALA A 489 12.80 4.83 5.54
C ALA A 489 12.82 6.36 5.53
N HIS A 490 13.22 6.95 6.64
CA HIS A 490 13.22 8.40 6.82
C HIS A 490 14.40 8.87 7.69
N ARG A 491 15.01 9.97 7.31
CA ARG A 491 16.02 10.68 8.09
C ARG A 491 15.44 11.99 8.61
N PHE A 492 15.25 12.09 9.92
CA PHE A 492 14.98 13.33 10.63
C PHE A 492 16.27 14.12 10.75
N LYS A 493 16.31 15.32 10.25
CA LYS A 493 17.53 16.17 10.23
C LYS A 493 17.78 16.82 11.58
N ALA A 494 19.04 17.14 11.88
CA ALA A 494 19.40 18.00 13.00
C ALA A 494 18.59 19.32 12.92
N GLY A 495 18.11 19.79 14.07
CA GLY A 495 17.22 20.95 14.18
C GLY A 495 15.74 20.68 13.92
N HIS A 496 15.37 19.56 13.26
CA HIS A 496 13.99 19.09 13.17
C HIS A 496 13.52 18.48 14.49
N ARG A 497 12.24 18.09 14.55
CA ARG A 497 11.66 17.42 15.72
C ARG A 497 10.87 16.19 15.26
N ILE A 498 10.95 15.13 16.04
CA ILE A 498 10.07 13.98 15.90
C ILE A 498 8.76 14.31 16.60
N ARG A 499 7.62 14.13 15.91
CA ARG A 499 6.29 14.34 16.48
C ARG A 499 5.43 13.10 16.29
N VAL A 500 4.66 12.78 17.32
CA VAL A 500 3.62 11.74 17.32
C VAL A 500 2.27 12.42 17.47
N GLN A 501 1.34 12.10 16.57
CA GLN A 501 -0.08 12.46 16.71
C GLN A 501 -0.84 11.24 17.23
N VAL A 502 -1.77 11.44 18.16
CA VAL A 502 -2.72 10.44 18.65
C VAL A 502 -4.12 10.98 18.50
N SER A 503 -5.02 10.20 17.88
CA SER A 503 -6.44 10.52 17.70
C SER A 503 -7.26 9.23 17.62
N SER A 504 -8.57 9.33 17.38
CA SER A 504 -9.45 8.14 17.27
C SER A 504 -10.00 7.92 15.85
N GLY A 505 -9.34 8.45 14.83
CA GLY A 505 -9.79 8.23 13.46
C GLY A 505 -8.91 8.86 12.39
N SER A 506 -9.18 8.47 11.15
CA SER A 506 -8.63 9.08 9.94
C SER A 506 -9.60 8.81 8.79
N PHE A 507 -10.74 9.51 8.81
CA PHE A 507 -11.85 9.30 7.87
C PHE A 507 -11.66 10.09 6.57
N PRO A 508 -11.95 9.52 5.40
CA PRO A 508 -12.53 8.19 5.15
C PRO A 508 -11.54 7.04 4.92
N ARG A 509 -10.22 7.23 5.15
CA ARG A 509 -9.25 6.13 4.98
C ARG A 509 -9.67 4.92 5.79
N TYR A 510 -9.99 5.12 7.06
CA TYR A 510 -10.61 4.12 7.93
C TYR A 510 -12.08 4.44 8.16
N ALA A 511 -12.91 3.41 8.32
CA ALA A 511 -14.29 3.58 8.69
C ALA A 511 -14.39 4.21 10.10
N ARG A 512 -15.44 4.99 10.31
CA ARG A 512 -15.74 5.51 11.65
C ARG A 512 -16.08 4.37 12.60
N ASN A 513 -15.54 4.39 13.80
CA ASN A 513 -16.07 3.58 14.89
C ASN A 513 -17.38 4.21 15.35
N PRO A 514 -18.51 3.50 15.31
CA PRO A 514 -19.79 4.07 15.72
C PRO A 514 -19.91 4.31 17.23
N GLY A 515 -19.06 3.67 18.05
CA GLY A 515 -19.10 3.75 19.51
C GLY A 515 -20.26 3.01 20.16
N THR A 516 -21.12 2.36 19.37
CA THR A 516 -22.34 1.68 19.85
C THR A 516 -22.11 0.21 20.21
N GLY A 517 -20.96 -0.36 19.85
CA GLY A 517 -20.71 -1.81 19.93
C GLY A 517 -21.39 -2.63 18.82
N GLU A 518 -22.16 -1.97 17.95
CA GLU A 518 -22.76 -2.64 16.78
C GLU A 518 -21.74 -2.81 15.64
N PRO A 519 -21.86 -3.87 14.81
CA PRO A 519 -21.03 -3.99 13.63
C PRO A 519 -21.14 -2.75 12.73
N ARG A 520 -19.99 -2.29 12.19
CA ARG A 520 -19.92 -1.07 11.35
C ARG A 520 -20.87 -1.11 10.14
N ALA A 521 -21.11 -2.31 9.59
CA ALA A 521 -22.00 -2.50 8.45
C ALA A 521 -23.46 -2.17 8.78
N THR A 522 -23.93 -2.40 10.03
CA THR A 522 -25.33 -2.32 10.44
C THR A 522 -25.63 -1.18 11.40
N ALA A 523 -24.61 -0.58 12.01
CA ALA A 523 -24.77 0.52 12.95
C ALA A 523 -25.49 1.70 12.29
N ALA A 524 -26.62 2.12 12.90
CA ALA A 524 -27.46 3.19 12.40
C ALA A 524 -27.27 4.51 13.16
N SER A 525 -26.50 4.51 14.25
CA SER A 525 -26.25 5.68 15.10
C SER A 525 -24.76 5.81 15.41
N LEU A 526 -24.38 7.02 15.85
CA LEU A 526 -23.00 7.36 16.22
C LEU A 526 -23.01 7.93 17.63
N LEU A 527 -22.06 7.50 18.47
CA LEU A 527 -21.87 7.99 19.83
C LEU A 527 -20.49 8.63 19.96
N ALA A 528 -20.48 9.86 20.44
CA ALA A 528 -19.23 10.53 20.79
C ALA A 528 -18.69 10.00 22.13
N ALA A 529 -17.35 9.90 22.22
CA ALA A 529 -16.66 9.36 23.38
C ALA A 529 -15.56 10.29 23.89
N ASP A 530 -15.37 10.29 25.22
CA ASP A 530 -14.25 10.97 25.85
C ASP A 530 -13.08 9.98 25.97
N GLN A 531 -11.92 10.37 25.45
CA GLN A 531 -10.72 9.57 25.34
C GLN A 531 -9.65 10.03 26.32
N SER A 532 -8.85 9.12 26.82
CA SER A 532 -7.72 9.40 27.70
C SER A 532 -6.48 8.64 27.25
N VAL A 533 -5.36 9.34 27.10
CA VAL A 533 -4.04 8.79 26.80
C VAL A 533 -3.16 8.93 28.03
N TYR A 534 -2.65 7.83 28.54
CA TYR A 534 -1.82 7.77 29.73
C TYR A 534 -0.35 7.80 29.36
N HIS A 535 0.46 8.43 30.20
CA HIS A 535 1.92 8.53 30.03
C HIS A 535 2.65 8.52 31.39
N ASP A 536 1.98 8.07 32.46
CA ASP A 536 2.59 7.90 33.77
C ASP A 536 3.50 6.67 33.84
N PRO A 537 4.34 6.51 34.90
CA PRO A 537 5.27 5.40 35.01
C PRO A 537 4.61 4.01 35.04
N GLY A 538 3.35 3.90 35.45
CA GLY A 538 2.57 2.66 35.42
C GLY A 538 1.98 2.35 34.04
N HIS A 539 1.84 3.36 33.18
CA HIS A 539 1.22 3.30 31.87
C HIS A 539 2.05 4.08 30.83
N PRO A 540 3.30 3.66 30.55
CA PRO A 540 4.23 4.40 29.71
C PRO A 540 3.89 4.23 28.22
N SER A 541 3.12 5.14 27.67
CA SER A 541 2.86 5.18 26.22
C SER A 541 4.11 5.56 25.45
N ALA A 542 4.39 4.84 24.35
CA ALA A 542 5.59 5.08 23.55
C ALA A 542 5.37 4.72 22.07
N ILE A 543 6.11 5.39 21.18
CA ILE A 543 6.37 4.93 19.82
C ILE A 543 7.75 4.29 19.75
N THR A 544 7.86 3.14 19.09
CA THR A 544 9.12 2.44 18.87
C THR A 544 9.55 2.60 17.42
N LEU A 545 10.72 3.20 17.24
CA LEU A 545 11.31 3.48 15.93
C LEU A 545 12.53 2.57 15.70
N PRO A 546 12.72 1.96 14.53
CA PRO A 546 13.94 1.25 14.14
C PRO A 546 15.03 2.27 13.80
N VAL A 547 15.80 2.71 14.78
CA VAL A 547 16.82 3.76 14.66
C VAL A 547 18.17 3.14 14.29
N ARG A 548 18.93 3.81 13.42
CA ARG A 548 20.31 3.41 13.08
C ARG A 548 21.18 3.34 14.33
N SER A 549 21.82 2.20 14.55
CA SER A 549 22.69 1.99 15.71
C SER A 549 23.99 2.79 15.56
N PRO A 550 24.52 3.38 16.66
CA PRO A 550 25.83 4.03 16.62
C PRO A 550 26.92 3.03 16.18
N GLY A 551 27.73 3.39 15.19
CA GLY A 551 28.82 2.55 14.67
C GLY A 551 28.43 1.57 13.56
N ALA A 552 27.17 1.50 13.15
CA ALA A 552 26.78 0.86 11.91
C ALA A 552 27.14 1.78 10.73
N GLU A 553 28.43 1.92 10.45
CA GLU A 553 28.91 2.53 9.20
C GLU A 553 28.49 1.60 8.07
N GLY A 554 27.49 2.01 7.30
CA GLY A 554 27.21 1.39 6.02
C GLY A 554 28.45 1.50 5.15
N THR A 555 28.75 0.45 4.43
CA THR A 555 29.62 0.53 3.25
C THR A 555 29.00 1.57 2.31
N GLU A 556 29.38 2.82 2.50
CA GLU A 556 29.15 3.88 1.53
C GLU A 556 30.08 3.60 0.36
N ASP A 557 29.59 2.85 -0.62
CA ASP A 557 30.20 2.86 -1.94
C ASP A 557 29.71 4.10 -2.67
N ALA A 558 30.59 5.09 -2.64
CA ALA A 558 30.58 6.19 -3.56
C ALA A 558 30.78 5.68 -4.99
N SER A 559 29.78 5.80 -5.86
CA SER A 559 29.95 6.13 -7.29
C SER A 559 28.61 6.45 -7.94
#